data_19d35db6b5e2725be0242443ff4a1bef
#
_entry.id   19d35db6b5e2725be0242443ff4a1bef
#
_cell.length_a   1.000
_cell.length_b   1.000
_cell.length_c   1.000
_cell.angle_alpha   90.00
_cell.angle_beta   90.00
_cell.angle_gamma   90.00
#
_symmetry.space_group_name_H-M   'P 1'
#
loop_
_entity.id
_entity.type
_entity.pdbx_description
1 polymer ?
#
loop_
_entity_poly.entity_id
_entity_poly.type
_entity_poly.pdbx_seq_one_letter_code
_entity_poly.pdbx_strand_id
1 'polypeptide(L)'
;MNILKDYIAATNTHDFEEVRKILHPNAMYFFTNQTCTNHEEIKAFFENAWETVKEENYEARDVEWLHQGSESATCTYTYFYEGYINGNYASGYGRATNVFVKEGDNWLLIHEHLSAMPKQN
;
A
#
# COMPACT_ATOMS: atom_id res chain seq x y z
N MET A 1 -16.62 2.56 3.21
CA MET A 1 -15.43 3.08 3.92
C MET A 1 -14.42 3.60 2.90
N ASN A 2 -13.89 4.80 3.14
CA ASN A 2 -13.05 5.48 2.14
C ASN A 2 -11.56 5.43 2.44
N ILE A 3 -11.15 4.80 3.56
CA ILE A 3 -9.75 4.83 3.98
C ILE A 3 -8.81 4.20 2.94
N LEU A 4 -9.22 3.11 2.29
CA LEU A 4 -8.38 2.50 1.25
C LEU A 4 -8.22 3.44 0.07
N LYS A 5 -9.29 4.11 -0.36
CA LYS A 5 -9.20 5.08 -1.48
C LYS A 5 -8.28 6.24 -1.11
N ASP A 6 -8.35 6.72 0.13
CA ASP A 6 -7.48 7.78 0.61
C ASP A 6 -6.03 7.35 0.61
N TYR A 7 -5.76 6.11 1.03
CA TYR A 7 -4.42 5.55 1.04
C TYR A 7 -3.85 5.42 -0.37
N ILE A 8 -4.65 4.87 -1.31
CA ILE A 8 -4.21 4.73 -2.70
C ILE A 8 -3.94 6.11 -3.31
N ALA A 9 -4.81 7.09 -3.05
CA ALA A 9 -4.59 8.46 -3.54
C ALA A 9 -3.30 9.06 -2.98
N ALA A 10 -3.04 8.84 -1.68
CA ALA A 10 -1.82 9.33 -1.04
C ALA A 10 -0.58 8.69 -1.68
N THR A 11 -0.64 7.38 -1.95
CA THR A 11 0.46 6.66 -2.61
C THR A 11 0.75 7.26 -3.99
N ASN A 12 -0.30 7.60 -4.74
CA ASN A 12 -0.14 8.15 -6.09
C ASN A 12 0.35 9.60 -6.13
N THR A 13 0.46 10.28 -4.99
CA THR A 13 1.09 11.61 -4.95
C THR A 13 2.59 11.52 -5.13
N HIS A 14 3.21 10.38 -4.86
CA HIS A 14 4.66 10.18 -4.82
C HIS A 14 5.34 11.07 -3.78
N ASP A 15 4.59 11.49 -2.76
CA ASP A 15 5.08 12.26 -1.63
C ASP A 15 4.84 11.44 -0.36
N PHE A 16 5.90 10.93 0.24
CA PHE A 16 5.74 10.05 1.40
C PHE A 16 5.07 10.76 2.58
N GLU A 17 5.21 12.08 2.71
CA GLU A 17 4.56 12.79 3.82
C GLU A 17 3.04 12.71 3.72
N GLU A 18 2.48 12.57 2.52
CA GLU A 18 1.04 12.33 2.36
C GLU A 18 0.66 10.93 2.81
N VAL A 19 1.50 9.94 2.54
CA VAL A 19 1.29 8.56 3.02
C VAL A 19 1.44 8.52 4.54
N ARG A 20 2.44 9.21 5.08
CA ARG A 20 2.72 9.24 6.53
C ARG A 20 1.51 9.69 7.33
N LYS A 21 0.71 10.61 6.80
CA LYS A 21 -0.48 11.11 7.49
C LYS A 21 -1.50 10.02 7.78
N ILE A 22 -1.46 8.93 7.01
CA ILE A 22 -2.42 7.82 7.12
C ILE A 22 -1.79 6.62 7.81
N LEU A 23 -0.48 6.65 8.08
CA LEU A 23 0.20 5.54 8.74
C LEU A 23 0.09 5.63 10.26
N HIS A 24 -0.22 4.47 10.87
CA HIS A 24 -0.14 4.35 12.31
C HIS A 24 1.33 4.51 12.75
N PRO A 25 1.60 5.11 13.92
CA PRO A 25 3.00 5.24 14.41
C PRO A 25 3.77 3.92 14.45
N ASN A 26 3.07 2.80 14.68
CA ASN A 26 3.69 1.47 14.74
C ASN A 26 3.46 0.64 13.48
N ALA A 27 3.20 1.28 12.34
CA ALA A 27 2.93 0.57 11.11
C ALA A 27 4.07 -0.36 10.73
N MET A 28 3.71 -1.54 10.22
CA MET A 28 4.64 -2.55 9.75
C MET A 28 4.19 -3.03 8.37
N TYR A 29 5.13 -3.17 7.45
CA TYR A 29 4.87 -3.65 6.09
C TYR A 29 5.66 -4.92 5.82
N PHE A 30 4.97 -5.90 5.22
CA PHE A 30 5.62 -7.06 4.62
C PHE A 30 5.52 -6.91 3.11
N PHE A 31 6.60 -6.43 2.48
CA PHE A 31 6.69 -6.39 1.03
C PHE A 31 7.13 -7.76 0.51
N THR A 32 7.04 -7.98 -0.80
CA THR A 32 7.37 -9.29 -1.38
C THR A 32 8.81 -9.71 -1.11
N ASN A 33 9.71 -8.76 -0.90
CA ASN A 33 11.14 -9.04 -0.73
C ASN A 33 11.78 -8.34 0.47
N GLN A 34 10.98 -7.75 1.35
CA GLN A 34 11.52 -6.94 2.43
C GLN A 34 10.49 -6.72 3.52
N THR A 35 10.93 -6.68 4.78
CA THR A 35 10.12 -6.31 5.92
C THR A 35 10.53 -4.91 6.38
N CYS A 36 9.56 -4.03 6.61
CA CYS A 36 9.78 -2.69 7.14
C CYS A 36 9.05 -2.56 8.47
N THR A 37 9.77 -2.20 9.53
CA THR A 37 9.22 -2.17 10.89
C THR A 37 9.11 -0.77 11.48
N ASN A 38 9.49 0.27 10.72
CA ASN A 38 9.39 1.65 11.18
C ASN A 38 9.18 2.58 9.98
N HIS A 39 8.80 3.83 10.25
CA HIS A 39 8.49 4.79 9.21
C HIS A 39 9.66 5.10 8.29
N GLU A 40 10.88 5.11 8.82
CA GLU A 40 12.06 5.41 7.99
C GLU A 40 12.30 4.31 6.95
N GLU A 41 12.13 3.04 7.35
CA GLU A 41 12.25 1.92 6.41
C GLU A 41 11.13 1.94 5.38
N ILE A 42 9.90 2.24 5.81
CA ILE A 42 8.75 2.32 4.90
C ILE A 42 8.98 3.45 3.89
N LYS A 43 9.41 4.62 4.37
CA LYS A 43 9.70 5.76 3.51
C LYS A 43 10.75 5.41 2.45
N ALA A 44 11.85 4.79 2.89
CA ALA A 44 12.92 4.41 1.97
C ALA A 44 12.42 3.46 0.88
N PHE A 45 11.55 2.51 1.26
CA PHE A 45 10.99 1.59 0.28
C PHE A 45 10.10 2.32 -0.73
N PHE A 46 9.19 3.17 -0.27
CA PHE A 46 8.31 3.93 -1.16
C PHE A 46 9.11 4.84 -2.10
N GLU A 47 10.07 5.57 -1.57
CA GLU A 47 10.85 6.50 -2.38
C GLU A 47 11.71 5.78 -3.41
N ASN A 48 12.26 4.61 -3.04
CA ASN A 48 13.00 3.79 -3.98
C ASN A 48 12.09 3.27 -5.11
N ALA A 49 10.87 2.87 -4.76
CA ALA A 49 9.90 2.40 -5.76
C ALA A 49 9.55 3.51 -6.75
N TRP A 50 9.28 4.73 -6.25
CA TRP A 50 8.96 5.88 -7.11
C TRP A 50 10.15 6.31 -7.96
N GLU A 51 11.36 6.12 -7.46
CA GLU A 51 12.57 6.41 -8.23
C GLU A 51 12.78 5.38 -9.35
N THR A 52 12.44 4.12 -9.08
CA THR A 52 12.62 3.02 -10.03
C THR A 52 11.54 3.02 -11.11
N VAL A 53 10.27 3.22 -10.71
CA VAL A 53 9.14 3.23 -11.64
C VAL A 53 8.66 4.66 -11.76
N LYS A 54 9.00 5.31 -12.87
CA LYS A 54 8.64 6.71 -13.10
C LYS A 54 7.18 6.82 -13.54
N GLU A 55 6.52 7.89 -13.12
CA GLU A 55 5.11 8.16 -13.43
C GLU A 55 4.21 7.01 -13.01
N GLU A 56 4.57 6.34 -11.91
CA GLU A 56 3.82 5.18 -11.44
C GLU A 56 2.39 5.55 -11.08
N ASN A 57 1.45 4.73 -11.59
CA ASN A 57 0.07 4.74 -11.16
C ASN A 57 -0.21 3.43 -10.43
N TYR A 58 -0.71 3.51 -9.21
CA TYR A 58 -0.99 2.36 -8.34
C TYR A 58 -2.49 2.25 -8.14
N GLU A 59 -3.02 1.04 -8.25
CA GLU A 59 -4.45 0.78 -8.11
C GLU A 59 -4.72 -0.40 -7.19
N ALA A 60 -5.87 -0.37 -6.54
CA ALA A 60 -6.43 -1.52 -5.83
C ALA A 60 -7.62 -2.04 -6.64
N ARG A 61 -7.56 -3.31 -7.02
CA ARG A 61 -8.60 -3.97 -7.81
C ARG A 61 -9.19 -5.11 -7.00
N ASP A 62 -10.45 -5.46 -7.28
CA ASP A 62 -11.13 -6.60 -6.65
C ASP A 62 -11.07 -6.53 -5.13
N VAL A 63 -11.41 -5.36 -4.59
CA VAL A 63 -11.34 -5.10 -3.16
C VAL A 63 -12.41 -5.90 -2.43
N GLU A 64 -11.98 -6.64 -1.39
CA GLU A 64 -12.87 -7.38 -0.51
C GLU A 64 -12.64 -6.91 0.92
N TRP A 65 -13.69 -6.40 1.57
CA TRP A 65 -13.61 -6.06 2.98
C TRP A 65 -13.96 -7.30 3.79
N LEU A 66 -12.98 -7.87 4.47
CA LEU A 66 -13.18 -9.06 5.30
C LEU A 66 -13.84 -8.69 6.63
N HIS A 67 -13.59 -7.49 7.10
CA HIS A 67 -14.09 -7.01 8.38
C HIS A 67 -14.16 -5.48 8.33
N GLN A 68 -15.27 -4.92 8.78
CA GLN A 68 -15.45 -3.47 8.93
C GLN A 68 -16.10 -3.21 10.28
N GLY A 69 -15.28 -3.07 11.32
CA GLY A 69 -15.73 -2.78 12.65
C GLY A 69 -15.69 -1.28 12.95
N SER A 70 -16.06 -0.92 14.18
CA SER A 70 -16.05 0.49 14.60
C SER A 70 -14.64 1.00 14.89
N GLU A 71 -13.68 0.10 15.16
CA GLU A 71 -12.33 0.49 15.55
C GLU A 71 -11.24 -0.16 14.70
N SER A 72 -11.58 -1.14 13.87
CA SER A 72 -10.64 -1.79 12.97
C SER A 72 -11.34 -2.27 11.72
N ALA A 73 -10.57 -2.42 10.64
CA ALA A 73 -11.09 -2.93 9.38
C ALA A 73 -9.95 -3.62 8.63
N THR A 74 -10.29 -4.68 7.90
CA THR A 74 -9.32 -5.44 7.12
C THR A 74 -9.86 -5.69 5.73
N CYS A 75 -9.04 -5.44 4.72
CA CYS A 75 -9.42 -5.74 3.33
C CYS A 75 -8.29 -6.47 2.64
N THR A 76 -8.68 -7.15 1.55
CA THR A 76 -7.72 -7.70 0.59
C THR A 76 -8.02 -7.07 -0.77
N TYR A 77 -7.01 -7.03 -1.63
CA TYR A 77 -7.20 -6.58 -3.01
C TYR A 77 -6.05 -7.09 -3.87
N THR A 78 -6.25 -6.99 -5.18
CA THR A 78 -5.16 -7.16 -6.12
C THR A 78 -4.55 -5.79 -6.33
N TYR A 79 -3.26 -5.64 -6.00
CA TYR A 79 -2.57 -4.40 -6.33
C TYR A 79 -2.10 -4.49 -7.79
N PHE A 80 -2.14 -3.34 -8.46
CA PHE A 80 -1.65 -3.21 -9.83
C PHE A 80 -0.88 -1.89 -9.91
N TYR A 81 0.28 -1.95 -10.53
CA TYR A 81 1.01 -0.72 -10.81
C TYR A 81 1.45 -0.71 -12.27
N GLU A 82 1.60 0.48 -12.81
CA GLU A 82 2.17 0.68 -14.13
C GLU A 82 2.96 1.98 -14.15
N GLY A 83 3.93 2.07 -15.03
CA GLY A 83 4.78 3.24 -15.17
C GLY A 83 5.91 2.93 -16.12
N TYR A 84 7.05 3.59 -15.91
CA TYR A 84 8.19 3.45 -16.82
C TYR A 84 9.47 3.14 -16.04
N ILE A 85 10.20 2.13 -16.49
CA ILE A 85 11.50 1.76 -15.94
C ILE A 85 12.51 1.95 -17.07
N ASN A 86 13.48 2.84 -16.86
CA ASN A 86 14.49 3.17 -17.89
C ASN A 86 13.84 3.56 -19.23
N GLY A 87 12.72 4.29 -19.17
CA GLY A 87 12.02 4.74 -20.36
C GLY A 87 11.10 3.71 -21.00
N ASN A 88 11.04 2.49 -20.47
CA ASN A 88 10.20 1.44 -21.02
C ASN A 88 8.98 1.21 -20.14
N TYR A 89 7.82 1.05 -20.76
CA TYR A 89 6.59 0.74 -20.03
C TYR A 89 6.76 -0.55 -19.23
N ALA A 90 6.33 -0.52 -17.99
CA ALA A 90 6.38 -1.68 -17.09
C ALA A 90 5.10 -1.72 -16.25
N SER A 91 4.66 -2.92 -15.90
CA SER A 91 3.53 -3.10 -15.00
C SER A 91 3.73 -4.36 -14.19
N GLY A 92 3.01 -4.44 -13.07
CA GLY A 92 3.02 -5.64 -12.23
C GLY A 92 1.78 -5.68 -11.36
N TYR A 93 1.52 -6.84 -10.77
CA TYR A 93 0.38 -7.03 -9.89
C TYR A 93 0.65 -8.14 -8.90
N GLY A 94 -0.13 -8.16 -7.83
CA GLY A 94 -0.01 -9.17 -6.79
C GLY A 94 -1.15 -9.02 -5.79
N ARG A 95 -1.03 -9.72 -4.68
CA ARG A 95 -2.06 -9.70 -3.63
C ARG A 95 -1.64 -8.80 -2.49
N ALA A 96 -2.63 -8.11 -1.92
CA ALA A 96 -2.41 -7.25 -0.76
C ALA A 96 -3.44 -7.54 0.33
N THR A 97 -3.00 -7.41 1.57
CA THR A 97 -3.88 -7.38 2.75
C THR A 97 -3.54 -6.12 3.51
N ASN A 98 -4.55 -5.31 3.84
CA ASN A 98 -4.36 -4.08 4.61
C ASN A 98 -5.19 -4.16 5.87
N VAL A 99 -4.59 -3.75 6.99
CA VAL A 99 -5.27 -3.65 8.28
C VAL A 99 -5.27 -2.18 8.70
N PHE A 100 -6.47 -1.66 8.96
CA PHE A 100 -6.68 -0.29 9.40
C PHE A 100 -7.20 -0.28 10.82
N VAL A 101 -6.77 0.69 11.61
CA VAL A 101 -7.28 0.89 12.97
C VAL A 101 -7.71 2.35 13.13
N LYS A 102 -8.68 2.57 14.01
CA LYS A 102 -9.16 3.93 14.30
C LYS A 102 -8.49 4.42 15.58
N GLU A 103 -7.84 5.56 15.49
CA GLU A 103 -7.22 6.25 16.62
C GLU A 103 -7.92 7.60 16.76
N GLY A 104 -8.75 7.75 17.81
CA GLY A 104 -9.59 8.93 17.92
C GLY A 104 -10.56 9.00 16.75
N ASP A 105 -10.53 10.07 16.00
CA ASP A 105 -11.38 10.24 14.83
C ASP A 105 -10.70 9.87 13.52
N ASN A 106 -9.47 9.34 13.58
CA ASN A 106 -8.67 9.07 12.39
C ASN A 106 -8.49 7.58 12.14
N TRP A 107 -8.71 7.16 10.90
CA TRP A 107 -8.38 5.81 10.44
C TRP A 107 -6.95 5.81 9.95
N LEU A 108 -6.14 4.84 10.45
CA LEU A 108 -4.73 4.73 10.11
C LEU A 108 -4.40 3.32 9.64
N LEU A 109 -3.49 3.20 8.68
CA LEU A 109 -2.99 1.91 8.23
C LEU A 109 -1.93 1.41 9.20
N ILE A 110 -2.16 0.26 9.81
CA ILE A 110 -1.20 -0.32 10.75
C ILE A 110 -0.39 -1.44 10.13
N HIS A 111 -0.94 -2.11 9.09
CA HIS A 111 -0.21 -3.22 8.45
C HIS A 111 -0.61 -3.37 6.99
N GLU A 112 0.38 -3.59 6.14
CA GLU A 112 0.17 -4.00 4.76
C GLU A 112 1.07 -5.19 4.48
N HIS A 113 0.50 -6.21 3.84
CA HIS A 113 1.23 -7.40 3.43
C HIS A 113 1.00 -7.60 1.94
N LEU A 114 2.09 -7.59 1.18
CA LEU A 114 2.06 -7.83 -0.26
C LEU A 114 2.68 -9.18 -0.57
N SER A 115 2.11 -9.88 -1.51
CA SER A 115 2.65 -11.15 -1.99
C SER A 115 2.43 -11.28 -3.49
N ALA A 116 3.26 -12.12 -4.13
CA ALA A 116 3.06 -12.44 -5.53
C ALA A 116 1.79 -13.27 -5.69
N MET A 117 1.22 -13.26 -6.90
CA MET A 117 0.11 -14.16 -7.22
C MET A 117 0.58 -15.59 -7.21
N PRO A 118 -0.30 -16.55 -6.82
CA PRO A 118 0.03 -17.97 -6.96
C PRO A 118 0.29 -18.32 -8.41
N LYS A 119 1.20 -19.25 -8.63
CA LYS A 119 1.43 -19.76 -9.98
C LYS A 119 0.21 -20.51 -10.46
N GLN A 120 -0.12 -20.29 -11.72
CA GLN A 120 -1.18 -21.04 -12.39
C GLN A 120 -0.58 -22.33 -12.96
N ASN A 121 -1.25 -23.46 -12.76
CA ASN A 121 -0.81 -24.74 -13.30
C ASN A 121 -1.73 -25.17 -14.45
#